data_e2009a6266dd915fff664bde7d9540e8
#
_entry.id   e2009a6266dd915fff664bde7d9540e8
#
_cell.length_a   1.000
_cell.length_b   1.000
_cell.length_c   1.000
_cell.angle_alpha   90.00
_cell.angle_beta   90.00
_cell.angle_gamma   90.00
#
_symmetry.space_group_name_H-M   'P 1'
#
loop_
_entity.id
_entity.type
_entity.pdbx_description
1 polymer ?
#
loop_
_entity_poly.entity_id
_entity_poly.type
_entity_poly.pdbx_seq_one_letter_code
_entity_poly.pdbx_strand_id
1 'polypeptide(L)'
;MSDSVNIGISRVKVDTDWGSVPSSIVSTDSGDIVFIDRHHSEGDLRTPPHKIEHRANVQAVVKCSPDIVMSINSVGSMIDNFEPGTIGISSDVLDLAVRPWSFHDSDATHADRTSPFDVDASQICKNALASTQKYVPQNLIVAQCVGPQFESPAEIDALEKLGAHAVGMTLGPESRLMSETGIRHIALACSSNWAAGREPGDPSAKIDHHAVDSMASSMRGSISSCLMEILRSID
;
A
#
# COMPACT_ATOMS: atom_id res chain seq x y z
N MET A 1 -9.08 21.45 -26.76
CA MET A 1 -10.28 21.52 -25.90
C MET A 1 -9.96 20.77 -24.64
N SER A 2 -9.83 21.44 -23.52
CA SER A 2 -9.57 20.79 -22.23
C SER A 2 -10.90 20.25 -21.74
N ASP A 3 -11.08 18.95 -21.86
CA ASP A 3 -12.21 18.27 -21.21
C ASP A 3 -12.03 18.44 -19.69
N SER A 4 -12.86 19.29 -19.11
CA SER A 4 -12.98 19.41 -17.66
C SER A 4 -13.66 18.14 -17.17
N VAL A 5 -12.87 17.18 -16.70
CA VAL A 5 -13.37 15.99 -16.02
C VAL A 5 -14.21 16.47 -14.83
N ASN A 6 -15.48 16.17 -14.84
CA ASN A 6 -16.40 16.54 -13.76
C ASN A 6 -16.17 15.53 -12.63
N ILE A 7 -15.28 15.85 -11.67
CA ILE A 7 -14.94 14.98 -10.56
C ILE A 7 -15.91 15.27 -9.41
N GLY A 8 -16.87 14.37 -9.21
CA GLY A 8 -17.72 14.36 -8.02
C GLY A 8 -17.00 13.62 -6.87
N ILE A 9 -16.88 14.25 -5.70
CA ILE A 9 -16.36 13.59 -4.50
C ILE A 9 -17.49 13.49 -3.49
N SER A 10 -17.82 12.28 -3.07
CA SER A 10 -18.76 12.01 -1.97
C SER A 10 -18.07 11.29 -0.82
N ARG A 11 -18.44 11.63 0.41
CA ARG A 11 -17.96 10.95 1.62
C ARG A 11 -19.05 10.05 2.15
N VAL A 12 -18.70 8.80 2.41
CA VAL A 12 -19.61 7.77 2.92
C VAL A 12 -18.97 7.05 4.11
N LYS A 13 -19.80 6.38 4.91
CA LYS A 13 -19.33 5.42 5.90
C LYS A 13 -19.83 4.04 5.48
N VAL A 14 -18.92 3.08 5.46
CA VAL A 14 -19.25 1.68 5.17
C VAL A 14 -19.23 0.90 6.48
N ASP A 15 -20.37 0.40 6.90
CA ASP A 15 -20.48 -0.41 8.11
C ASP A 15 -19.99 -1.83 7.85
N THR A 16 -19.13 -2.32 8.75
CA THR A 16 -18.53 -3.66 8.70
C THR A 16 -18.73 -4.38 10.03
N ASP A 17 -18.46 -5.66 10.07
CA ASP A 17 -18.56 -6.47 11.29
C ASP A 17 -17.51 -6.06 12.35
N TRP A 18 -16.48 -5.31 11.92
CA TRP A 18 -15.37 -4.83 12.76
C TRP A 18 -15.36 -3.31 12.95
N GLY A 19 -16.44 -2.63 12.57
CA GLY A 19 -16.59 -1.18 12.74
C GLY A 19 -16.94 -0.45 11.46
N SER A 20 -17.24 0.84 11.59
CA SER A 20 -17.62 1.72 10.47
C SER A 20 -16.37 2.38 9.88
N VAL A 21 -16.22 2.31 8.56
CA VAL A 21 -15.04 2.78 7.82
C VAL A 21 -15.39 4.03 7.03
N PRO A 22 -14.74 5.17 7.31
CA PRO A 22 -14.89 6.37 6.49
C PRO A 22 -14.25 6.15 5.12
N SER A 23 -15.02 6.42 4.08
CA SER A 23 -14.61 6.21 2.69
C SER A 23 -14.97 7.43 1.85
N SER A 24 -14.24 7.63 0.76
CA SER A 24 -14.54 8.65 -0.24
C SER A 24 -14.71 8.01 -1.59
N ILE A 25 -15.76 8.38 -2.31
CA ILE A 25 -16.02 7.93 -3.67
C ILE A 25 -15.71 9.11 -4.61
N VAL A 26 -14.87 8.86 -5.59
CA VAL A 26 -14.55 9.80 -6.66
C VAL A 26 -15.14 9.24 -7.94
N SER A 27 -16.18 9.89 -8.45
CA SER A 27 -16.79 9.50 -9.71
C SER A 27 -16.08 10.16 -10.88
N THR A 28 -15.70 9.37 -11.88
CA THR A 28 -15.08 9.81 -13.13
C THR A 28 -15.89 9.30 -14.32
N ASP A 29 -15.59 9.80 -15.52
CA ASP A 29 -16.25 9.33 -16.75
C ASP A 29 -15.95 7.85 -17.08
N SER A 30 -14.84 7.30 -16.54
CA SER A 30 -14.40 5.91 -16.73
C SER A 30 -14.76 4.98 -15.57
N GLY A 31 -15.47 5.46 -14.54
CA GLY A 31 -15.90 4.65 -13.41
C GLY A 31 -15.63 5.31 -12.06
N ASP A 32 -16.00 4.61 -11.00
CA ASP A 32 -15.87 5.10 -9.63
C ASP A 32 -14.58 4.59 -8.98
N ILE A 33 -13.91 5.48 -8.25
CA ILE A 33 -12.76 5.14 -7.43
C ILE A 33 -13.16 5.28 -5.97
N VAL A 34 -13.03 4.21 -5.19
CA VAL A 34 -13.27 4.24 -3.74
C VAL A 34 -11.93 4.39 -3.02
N PHE A 35 -11.79 5.45 -2.23
CA PHE A 35 -10.63 5.68 -1.38
C PHE A 35 -10.96 5.38 0.07
N ILE A 36 -10.11 4.55 0.68
CA ILE A 36 -10.09 4.30 2.12
C ILE A 36 -8.72 4.73 2.65
N ASP A 37 -8.72 5.76 3.50
CA ASP A 37 -7.55 6.04 4.32
C ASP A 37 -7.52 5.03 5.47
N ARG A 38 -6.57 4.09 5.40
CA ARG A 38 -6.45 3.02 6.40
C ARG A 38 -6.20 3.52 7.82
N HIS A 39 -5.68 4.73 7.95
CA HIS A 39 -5.40 5.38 9.23
C HIS A 39 -6.60 6.17 9.76
N HIS A 40 -7.67 6.30 8.99
CA HIS A 40 -8.86 7.08 9.31
C HIS A 40 -8.50 8.49 9.80
N SER A 41 -7.66 9.20 9.02
CA SER A 41 -7.16 10.52 9.40
C SER A 41 -8.30 11.55 9.45
N GLU A 42 -8.36 12.32 10.54
CA GLU A 42 -9.27 13.44 10.72
C GLU A 42 -8.51 14.60 11.37
N GLY A 43 -8.20 15.63 10.60
CA GLY A 43 -7.29 16.69 11.01
C GLY A 43 -5.90 16.13 11.33
N ASP A 44 -5.42 16.39 12.55
CA ASP A 44 -4.12 15.88 13.03
C ASP A 44 -4.20 14.48 13.66
N LEU A 45 -5.41 13.92 13.79
CA LEU A 45 -5.62 12.59 14.38
C LEU A 45 -5.44 11.51 13.32
N ARG A 46 -4.68 10.47 13.66
CA ARG A 46 -4.46 9.28 12.82
C ARG A 46 -4.46 8.03 13.69
N THR A 47 -5.07 6.97 13.22
CA THR A 47 -4.92 5.65 13.82
C THR A 47 -3.49 5.14 13.57
N PRO A 48 -2.68 4.88 14.62
CA PRO A 48 -1.32 4.39 14.41
C PRO A 48 -1.33 2.97 13.83
N PRO A 49 -0.28 2.53 13.10
CA PRO A 49 -0.26 1.27 12.34
C PRO A 49 -0.70 0.04 13.16
N HIS A 50 -0.18 -0.10 14.38
CA HIS A 50 -0.47 -1.24 15.27
C HIS A 50 -1.90 -1.27 15.84
N LYS A 51 -2.69 -0.20 15.62
CA LYS A 51 -4.09 -0.07 16.06
C LYS A 51 -5.09 -0.13 14.92
N ILE A 52 -4.65 -0.19 13.69
CA ILE A 52 -5.55 -0.31 12.54
C ILE A 52 -6.32 -1.64 12.63
N GLU A 53 -7.64 -1.57 12.53
CA GLU A 53 -8.46 -2.75 12.32
C GLU A 53 -8.55 -3.04 10.80
N HIS A 54 -7.59 -3.81 10.32
CA HIS A 54 -7.46 -4.11 8.90
C HIS A 54 -8.63 -4.90 8.34
N ARG A 55 -9.31 -5.74 9.15
CA ARG A 55 -10.53 -6.46 8.74
C ARG A 55 -11.66 -5.50 8.40
N ALA A 56 -11.84 -4.44 9.20
CA ALA A 56 -12.83 -3.41 8.89
C ALA A 56 -12.52 -2.76 7.53
N ASN A 57 -11.27 -2.31 7.32
CA ASN A 57 -10.86 -1.64 6.09
C ASN A 57 -11.04 -2.54 4.86
N VAL A 58 -10.57 -3.79 4.91
CA VAL A 58 -10.69 -4.71 3.77
C VAL A 58 -12.14 -5.15 3.56
N GLN A 59 -12.94 -5.39 4.60
CA GLN A 59 -14.35 -5.70 4.43
C GLN A 59 -15.12 -4.52 3.81
N ALA A 60 -14.78 -3.29 4.16
CA ALA A 60 -15.37 -2.10 3.54
C ALA A 60 -15.07 -2.05 2.04
N VAL A 61 -13.83 -2.38 1.63
CA VAL A 61 -13.46 -2.53 0.21
C VAL A 61 -14.32 -3.60 -0.46
N VAL A 62 -14.42 -4.80 0.13
CA VAL A 62 -15.21 -5.92 -0.40
C VAL A 62 -16.68 -5.53 -0.59
N LYS A 63 -17.26 -4.81 0.36
CA LYS A 63 -18.67 -4.32 0.27
C LYS A 63 -18.91 -3.32 -0.86
N CYS A 64 -17.87 -2.67 -1.34
CA CYS A 64 -17.95 -1.80 -2.53
C CYS A 64 -17.86 -2.59 -3.86
N SER A 65 -17.60 -3.90 -3.81
CA SER A 65 -17.54 -4.79 -4.99
C SER A 65 -16.59 -4.29 -6.10
N PRO A 66 -15.33 -3.95 -5.79
CA PRO A 66 -14.43 -3.43 -6.80
C PRO A 66 -13.93 -4.51 -7.75
N ASP A 67 -13.61 -4.14 -8.99
CA ASP A 67 -12.94 -5.00 -9.96
C ASP A 67 -11.50 -5.30 -9.57
N ILE A 68 -10.85 -4.32 -8.93
CA ILE A 68 -9.47 -4.43 -8.48
C ILE A 68 -9.22 -3.50 -7.28
N VAL A 69 -8.29 -3.90 -6.43
CA VAL A 69 -7.83 -3.12 -5.28
C VAL A 69 -6.37 -2.74 -5.44
N MET A 70 -6.04 -1.48 -5.19
CA MET A 70 -4.68 -0.97 -5.16
C MET A 70 -4.30 -0.54 -3.74
N SER A 71 -3.42 -1.28 -3.09
CA SER A 71 -2.77 -0.84 -1.85
C SER A 71 -1.61 0.10 -2.14
N ILE A 72 -1.61 1.26 -1.51
CA ILE A 72 -0.56 2.27 -1.62
C ILE A 72 0.12 2.35 -0.26
N ASN A 73 1.40 1.98 -0.20
CA ASN A 73 2.12 1.79 1.05
C ASN A 73 3.40 2.63 1.07
N SER A 74 3.53 3.51 2.05
CA SER A 74 4.78 4.18 2.37
C SER A 74 5.73 3.17 3.01
N VAL A 75 6.96 3.10 2.51
CA VAL A 75 7.96 2.11 2.95
C VAL A 75 9.34 2.75 3.12
N GLY A 76 10.15 2.16 4.01
CA GLY A 76 11.57 2.42 4.10
C GLY A 76 12.34 1.50 3.15
N SER A 77 13.17 2.07 2.28
CA SER A 77 13.97 1.30 1.34
C SER A 77 15.22 0.70 2.00
N MET A 78 15.53 -0.53 1.63
CA MET A 78 16.75 -1.24 2.06
C MET A 78 17.77 -1.41 0.93
N ILE A 79 17.44 -1.04 -0.33
CA ILE A 79 18.26 -1.29 -1.52
C ILE A 79 18.52 -0.02 -2.30
N ASP A 80 19.72 0.12 -2.85
CA ASP A 80 20.22 1.33 -3.51
C ASP A 80 19.38 1.76 -4.73
N ASN A 81 18.79 0.83 -5.47
CA ASN A 81 18.01 1.12 -6.65
C ASN A 81 16.53 1.40 -6.36
N PHE A 82 16.20 1.69 -5.11
CA PHE A 82 14.84 2.06 -4.68
C PHE A 82 14.89 3.28 -3.75
N GLU A 83 15.56 4.35 -4.16
CA GLU A 83 15.73 5.57 -3.37
C GLU A 83 14.41 6.27 -2.99
N PRO A 84 14.39 7.06 -1.91
CA PRO A 84 13.23 7.87 -1.52
C PRO A 84 12.75 8.77 -2.66
N GLY A 85 11.41 8.86 -2.81
CA GLY A 85 10.74 9.54 -3.93
C GLY A 85 10.45 8.62 -5.12
N THR A 86 10.85 7.35 -5.07
CA THR A 86 10.57 6.34 -6.10
C THR A 86 9.38 5.46 -5.70
N ILE A 87 8.57 5.07 -6.67
CA ILE A 87 7.50 4.08 -6.50
C ILE A 87 7.91 2.79 -7.19
N GLY A 88 7.80 1.68 -6.47
CA GLY A 88 8.06 0.34 -6.99
C GLY A 88 6.84 -0.57 -6.95
N ILE A 89 6.90 -1.65 -7.72
CA ILE A 89 5.87 -2.68 -7.80
C ILE A 89 6.21 -3.82 -6.83
N SER A 90 5.34 -4.04 -5.85
CA SER A 90 5.46 -5.16 -4.93
C SER A 90 5.04 -6.45 -5.61
N SER A 91 5.83 -7.49 -5.45
CA SER A 91 5.52 -8.85 -5.94
C SER A 91 5.21 -9.81 -4.80
N ASP A 92 5.66 -9.51 -3.60
CA ASP A 92 5.45 -10.37 -2.44
C ASP A 92 5.53 -9.59 -1.12
N VAL A 93 5.13 -10.25 -0.02
CA VAL A 93 5.16 -9.72 1.34
C VAL A 93 5.78 -10.74 2.27
N LEU A 94 6.88 -10.34 2.92
CA LEU A 94 7.47 -11.08 4.03
C LEU A 94 6.77 -10.66 5.33
N ASP A 95 5.76 -11.42 5.76
CA ASP A 95 5.01 -11.14 6.97
C ASP A 95 5.21 -12.25 8.01
N LEU A 96 6.05 -11.97 8.99
CA LEU A 96 6.35 -12.83 10.13
C LEU A 96 5.62 -12.38 11.41
N ALA A 97 4.60 -11.53 11.28
CA ALA A 97 3.84 -11.01 12.40
C ALA A 97 3.15 -12.13 13.18
N VAL A 98 3.17 -12.03 14.49
CA VAL A 98 2.59 -13.04 15.41
C VAL A 98 1.06 -13.00 15.35
N ARG A 99 0.44 -11.84 15.15
CA ARG A 99 -1.01 -11.70 15.06
C ARG A 99 -1.49 -12.16 13.68
N PRO A 100 -2.30 -13.23 13.60
CA PRO A 100 -2.92 -13.61 12.34
C PRO A 100 -3.99 -12.59 11.95
N TRP A 101 -4.10 -12.34 10.63
CA TRP A 101 -5.18 -11.54 10.05
C TRP A 101 -5.99 -12.45 9.13
N SER A 102 -7.26 -12.68 9.47
CA SER A 102 -8.19 -13.54 8.73
C SER A 102 -9.63 -13.09 8.97
N PHE A 103 -10.50 -13.35 8.00
CA PHE A 103 -11.95 -13.30 8.17
C PHE A 103 -12.51 -14.62 8.73
N HIS A 104 -11.70 -15.69 8.71
CA HIS A 104 -12.07 -17.05 9.07
C HIS A 104 -11.65 -17.38 10.51
N ASP A 105 -12.38 -16.82 11.49
CA ASP A 105 -12.09 -17.06 12.92
C ASP A 105 -12.67 -18.39 13.44
N SER A 106 -13.57 -19.04 12.69
CA SER A 106 -14.32 -20.24 13.12
C SER A 106 -14.24 -21.43 12.17
N ASP A 107 -13.59 -21.29 11.05
CA ASP A 107 -13.41 -22.36 10.07
C ASP A 107 -11.94 -22.48 9.62
N ALA A 108 -11.61 -23.58 8.96
CA ALA A 108 -10.25 -23.90 8.51
C ALA A 108 -10.05 -23.57 7.02
N THR A 109 -10.51 -22.41 6.57
CA THR A 109 -10.29 -21.94 5.20
C THR A 109 -8.85 -21.45 5.02
N HIS A 110 -8.19 -21.91 3.96
CA HIS A 110 -6.81 -21.57 3.63
C HIS A 110 -6.74 -20.88 2.28
N ALA A 111 -6.44 -19.58 2.27
CA ALA A 111 -6.23 -18.84 1.03
C ALA A 111 -4.86 -19.14 0.43
N ASP A 112 -4.80 -19.30 -0.90
CA ASP A 112 -3.54 -19.40 -1.63
C ASP A 112 -2.88 -18.02 -1.75
N ARG A 113 -1.61 -17.94 -1.41
CA ARG A 113 -0.78 -16.74 -1.51
C ARG A 113 0.48 -16.93 -2.34
N THR A 114 0.48 -17.92 -3.23
CA THR A 114 1.60 -18.17 -4.16
C THR A 114 1.87 -16.95 -5.06
N SER A 115 0.82 -16.22 -5.44
CA SER A 115 0.87 -14.97 -6.20
C SER A 115 -0.05 -13.93 -5.55
N PRO A 116 0.40 -13.21 -4.51
CA PRO A 116 -0.48 -12.34 -3.74
C PRO A 116 -0.94 -11.10 -4.50
N PHE A 117 -0.29 -10.76 -5.61
CA PHE A 117 -0.61 -9.59 -6.41
C PHE A 117 -0.84 -9.96 -7.88
N ASP A 118 -1.78 -9.23 -8.51
CA ASP A 118 -2.13 -9.39 -9.92
C ASP A 118 -1.01 -8.90 -10.83
N VAL A 119 -0.52 -9.79 -11.68
CA VAL A 119 0.64 -9.54 -12.54
C VAL A 119 0.31 -8.58 -13.67
N ASP A 120 -0.86 -8.72 -14.30
CA ASP A 120 -1.24 -7.91 -15.47
C ASP A 120 -1.50 -6.45 -15.03
N ALA A 121 -2.25 -6.25 -13.96
CA ALA A 121 -2.48 -4.92 -13.40
C ALA A 121 -1.18 -4.28 -12.84
N SER A 122 -0.29 -5.08 -12.27
CA SER A 122 1.04 -4.62 -11.86
C SER A 122 1.86 -4.13 -13.07
N GLN A 123 1.75 -4.80 -14.22
CA GLN A 123 2.43 -4.37 -15.45
C GLN A 123 1.85 -3.05 -15.99
N ILE A 124 0.54 -2.82 -15.87
CA ILE A 124 -0.10 -1.54 -16.22
C ILE A 124 0.47 -0.42 -15.36
N CYS A 125 0.52 -0.59 -14.04
CA CYS A 125 1.11 0.38 -13.13
C CYS A 125 2.58 0.65 -13.42
N LYS A 126 3.36 -0.39 -13.73
CA LYS A 126 4.75 -0.24 -14.16
C LYS A 126 4.89 0.66 -15.38
N ASN A 127 4.06 0.45 -16.40
CA ASN A 127 4.08 1.26 -17.62
C ASN A 127 3.70 2.71 -17.33
N ALA A 128 2.71 2.95 -16.50
CA ALA A 128 2.33 4.29 -16.06
C ALA A 128 3.47 4.99 -15.31
N LEU A 129 4.13 4.30 -14.38
CA LEU A 129 5.27 4.83 -13.62
C LEU A 129 6.47 5.14 -14.50
N ALA A 130 6.73 4.36 -15.54
CA ALA A 130 7.83 4.60 -16.47
C ALA A 130 7.73 5.95 -17.21
N SER A 131 6.55 6.57 -17.25
CA SER A 131 6.37 7.92 -17.79
C SER A 131 6.64 9.03 -16.78
N THR A 132 6.69 8.73 -15.49
CA THR A 132 6.80 9.72 -14.40
C THR A 132 8.10 9.62 -13.61
N GLN A 133 8.83 8.51 -13.73
CA GLN A 133 10.10 8.30 -13.06
C GLN A 133 11.11 7.57 -13.96
N LYS A 134 12.39 7.79 -13.73
CA LYS A 134 13.48 7.27 -14.59
C LYS A 134 13.59 5.74 -14.57
N TYR A 135 13.28 5.14 -13.45
CA TYR A 135 13.36 3.70 -13.22
C TYR A 135 12.18 3.23 -12.36
N VAL A 136 11.66 2.06 -12.65
CA VAL A 136 10.57 1.45 -11.88
C VAL A 136 11.07 0.16 -11.23
N PRO A 137 11.38 0.18 -9.93
CA PRO A 137 11.72 -1.04 -9.21
C PRO A 137 10.58 -2.06 -9.27
N GLN A 138 10.92 -3.30 -9.52
CA GLN A 138 9.96 -4.40 -9.67
C GLN A 138 10.38 -5.57 -8.79
N ASN A 139 9.45 -6.52 -8.63
CA ASN A 139 9.64 -7.71 -7.81
C ASN A 139 10.08 -7.36 -6.37
N LEU A 140 9.54 -6.27 -5.85
CA LEU A 140 9.85 -5.86 -4.49
C LEU A 140 9.17 -6.78 -3.49
N ILE A 141 9.92 -7.26 -2.53
CA ILE A 141 9.42 -7.96 -1.34
C ILE A 141 9.38 -6.94 -0.20
N VAL A 142 8.18 -6.66 0.30
CA VAL A 142 7.98 -5.73 1.41
C VAL A 142 7.89 -6.51 2.71
N ALA A 143 8.80 -6.25 3.64
CA ALA A 143 8.71 -6.80 4.99
C ALA A 143 7.65 -6.06 5.80
N GLN A 144 6.80 -6.82 6.50
CA GLN A 144 5.79 -6.30 7.43
C GLN A 144 6.35 -6.22 8.83
N CYS A 145 6.33 -5.02 9.41
CA CYS A 145 6.63 -4.78 10.82
C CYS A 145 5.41 -4.25 11.57
N VAL A 146 5.43 -4.35 12.89
CA VAL A 146 4.27 -3.99 13.71
C VAL A 146 4.14 -2.46 13.87
N GLY A 147 5.27 -1.74 13.99
CA GLY A 147 5.26 -0.31 14.38
C GLY A 147 4.76 -0.11 15.83
N PRO A 148 4.51 1.12 16.28
CA PRO A 148 4.63 2.36 15.52
C PRO A 148 6.06 2.90 15.40
N GLN A 149 7.02 2.28 16.11
CA GLN A 149 8.44 2.64 16.02
C GLN A 149 9.01 2.18 14.68
N PHE A 150 9.92 2.95 14.12
CA PHE A 150 10.78 2.46 13.05
C PHE A 150 11.71 1.36 13.55
N GLU A 151 12.12 0.48 12.66
CA GLU A 151 12.99 -0.64 12.95
C GLU A 151 14.40 -0.16 13.32
N SER A 152 15.08 -0.96 14.13
CA SER A 152 16.51 -0.78 14.38
C SER A 152 17.36 -1.27 13.20
N PRO A 153 18.63 -0.81 13.05
CA PRO A 153 19.51 -1.33 12.01
C PRO A 153 19.67 -2.86 12.04
N ALA A 154 19.66 -3.46 13.23
CA ALA A 154 19.80 -4.92 13.36
C ALA A 154 18.54 -5.67 12.85
N GLU A 155 17.34 -5.10 13.03
CA GLU A 155 16.11 -5.65 12.46
C GLU A 155 16.13 -5.52 10.93
N ILE A 156 16.57 -4.38 10.41
CA ILE A 156 16.72 -4.18 8.96
C ILE A 156 17.75 -5.15 8.36
N ASP A 157 18.90 -5.38 9.02
CA ASP A 157 19.89 -6.38 8.60
C ASP A 157 19.30 -7.80 8.53
N ALA A 158 18.43 -8.14 9.48
CA ALA A 158 17.77 -9.44 9.50
C ALA A 158 16.73 -9.58 8.37
N LEU A 159 15.92 -8.56 8.15
CA LEU A 159 14.89 -8.56 7.10
C LEU A 159 15.51 -8.61 5.69
N GLU A 160 16.61 -7.88 5.47
CA GLU A 160 17.35 -7.92 4.20
C GLU A 160 17.94 -9.31 3.94
N LYS A 161 18.52 -9.97 4.96
CA LYS A 161 19.02 -11.35 4.85
C LYS A 161 17.90 -12.36 4.56
N LEU A 162 16.66 -12.07 4.93
CA LEU A 162 15.48 -12.87 4.59
C LEU A 162 14.94 -12.56 3.19
N GLY A 163 15.56 -11.64 2.45
CA GLY A 163 15.24 -11.32 1.08
C GLY A 163 14.28 -10.13 0.90
N ALA A 164 13.98 -9.38 1.95
CA ALA A 164 13.17 -8.18 1.81
C ALA A 164 13.97 -7.02 1.17
N HIS A 165 13.26 -6.19 0.40
CA HIS A 165 13.80 -5.02 -0.30
C HIS A 165 13.35 -3.70 0.32
N ALA A 166 12.24 -3.74 1.05
CA ALA A 166 11.66 -2.59 1.74
C ALA A 166 10.93 -3.05 3.01
N VAL A 167 10.68 -2.11 3.91
CA VAL A 167 9.96 -2.37 5.16
C VAL A 167 8.78 -1.41 5.31
N GLY A 168 7.66 -1.92 5.81
CA GLY A 168 6.44 -1.16 6.07
C GLY A 168 5.60 -1.79 7.17
N MET A 169 4.49 -1.14 7.53
CA MET A 169 3.70 -1.51 8.71
C MET A 169 2.25 -1.91 8.39
N THR A 170 1.85 -1.98 7.12
CA THR A 170 0.43 -2.12 6.76
C THR A 170 0.13 -3.14 5.67
N LEU A 171 1.05 -3.43 4.75
CA LEU A 171 0.77 -4.26 3.58
C LEU A 171 0.56 -5.75 3.94
N GLY A 172 1.22 -6.26 4.97
CA GLY A 172 1.09 -7.66 5.39
C GLY A 172 -0.35 -8.04 5.74
N PRO A 173 -0.99 -7.37 6.71
CA PRO A 173 -2.40 -7.59 7.04
C PRO A 173 -3.34 -7.44 5.85
N GLU A 174 -3.17 -6.40 5.04
CA GLU A 174 -3.97 -6.17 3.84
C GLU A 174 -3.83 -7.31 2.84
N SER A 175 -2.61 -7.71 2.50
CA SER A 175 -2.34 -8.81 1.58
C SER A 175 -2.93 -10.14 2.06
N ARG A 176 -2.88 -10.44 3.37
CA ARG A 176 -3.50 -11.64 3.94
C ARG A 176 -5.01 -11.63 3.76
N LEU A 177 -5.67 -10.56 4.19
CA LEU A 177 -7.12 -10.43 4.09
C LEU A 177 -7.60 -10.37 2.64
N MET A 178 -6.89 -9.67 1.76
CA MET A 178 -7.21 -9.61 0.33
C MET A 178 -7.15 -10.99 -0.33
N SER A 179 -6.20 -11.86 0.06
CA SER A 179 -6.12 -13.21 -0.48
C SER A 179 -7.34 -14.09 -0.17
N GLU A 180 -8.09 -13.76 0.88
CA GLU A 180 -9.33 -14.45 1.26
C GLU A 180 -10.56 -13.97 0.48
N THR A 181 -10.45 -12.87 -0.27
CA THR A 181 -11.60 -12.24 -0.97
C THR A 181 -11.77 -12.68 -2.42
N GLY A 182 -10.72 -13.20 -3.05
CA GLY A 182 -10.69 -13.49 -4.48
C GLY A 182 -10.67 -12.25 -5.38
N ILE A 183 -10.63 -11.04 -4.84
CA ILE A 183 -10.55 -9.78 -5.59
C ILE A 183 -9.11 -9.55 -6.04
N ARG A 184 -8.93 -9.12 -7.29
CA ARG A 184 -7.61 -8.76 -7.83
C ARG A 184 -6.96 -7.67 -6.97
N HIS A 185 -5.70 -7.86 -6.61
CA HIS A 185 -4.97 -6.98 -5.73
C HIS A 185 -3.61 -6.60 -6.31
N ILE A 186 -3.26 -5.32 -6.25
CA ILE A 186 -1.92 -4.82 -6.56
C ILE A 186 -1.41 -3.98 -5.40
N ALA A 187 -0.09 -3.86 -5.27
CA ALA A 187 0.52 -3.04 -4.24
C ALA A 187 1.67 -2.19 -4.79
N LEU A 188 1.55 -0.89 -4.59
CA LEU A 188 2.60 0.08 -4.86
C LEU A 188 3.39 0.34 -3.57
N ALA A 189 4.70 0.12 -3.61
CA ALA A 189 5.62 0.50 -2.56
C ALA A 189 6.17 1.90 -2.86
N CYS A 190 5.81 2.86 -2.03
CA CYS A 190 6.23 4.26 -2.15
C CYS A 190 7.40 4.51 -1.21
N SER A 191 8.63 4.53 -1.72
CA SER A 191 9.83 4.78 -0.92
C SER A 191 9.80 6.20 -0.36
N SER A 192 9.51 6.33 0.93
CA SER A 192 9.44 7.62 1.62
C SER A 192 10.71 7.98 2.37
N ASN A 193 11.51 7.00 2.70
CA ASN A 193 12.76 7.14 3.43
C ASN A 193 13.69 5.95 3.16
N TRP A 194 14.96 6.10 3.49
CA TRP A 194 15.82 4.95 3.70
C TRP A 194 15.46 4.25 5.01
N ALA A 195 15.47 2.93 5.03
CA ALA A 195 15.35 2.17 6.27
C ALA A 195 16.54 2.46 7.21
N ALA A 196 16.39 2.17 8.50
CA ALA A 196 17.43 2.45 9.48
C ALA A 196 18.76 1.81 9.11
N GLY A 197 19.85 2.62 9.10
CA GLY A 197 21.18 2.16 8.70
C GLY A 197 21.41 2.05 7.19
N ARG A 198 20.48 2.52 6.35
CA ARG A 198 20.58 2.39 4.87
C ARG A 198 20.76 3.71 4.13
N GLU A 199 20.78 4.86 4.85
CA GLU A 199 21.09 6.15 4.21
C GLU A 199 22.49 6.11 3.60
N PRO A 200 22.66 6.34 2.28
CA PRO A 200 23.95 6.32 1.63
C PRO A 200 24.91 7.38 2.21
N GLY A 201 26.06 6.93 2.69
CA GLY A 201 27.08 7.81 3.29
C GLY A 201 26.84 8.18 4.74
N ASP A 202 25.65 7.93 5.31
CA ASP A 202 25.36 8.17 6.74
C ASP A 202 24.48 7.06 7.36
N PRO A 203 25.06 5.92 7.72
CA PRO A 203 24.31 4.85 8.40
C PRO A 203 23.73 5.24 9.77
N SER A 204 24.08 6.39 10.29
CA SER A 204 23.56 6.93 11.56
C SER A 204 22.41 7.91 11.38
N ALA A 205 22.02 8.20 10.16
CA ALA A 205 20.93 9.12 9.84
C ALA A 205 19.65 8.71 10.56
N LYS A 206 18.98 9.71 11.15
CA LYS A 206 17.70 9.50 11.83
C LYS A 206 16.55 9.62 10.85
N ILE A 207 15.59 8.71 10.97
CA ILE A 207 14.34 8.79 10.20
C ILE A 207 13.46 9.86 10.83
N ASP A 208 13.12 10.89 10.05
CA ASP A 208 12.21 11.97 10.47
C ASP A 208 10.82 11.71 9.89
N HIS A 209 9.84 11.56 10.76
CA HIS A 209 8.45 11.30 10.38
C HIS A 209 7.84 12.39 9.49
N HIS A 210 8.17 13.67 9.72
CA HIS A 210 7.67 14.77 8.88
C HIS A 210 8.27 14.73 7.47
N ALA A 211 9.54 14.37 7.34
CA ALA A 211 10.18 14.18 6.04
C ALA A 211 9.54 13.00 5.28
N VAL A 212 9.21 11.91 5.97
CA VAL A 212 8.47 10.75 5.44
C VAL A 212 7.11 11.16 4.85
N ASP A 213 6.30 11.92 5.61
CA ASP A 213 4.99 12.39 5.15
C ASP A 213 5.09 13.34 3.95
N SER A 214 6.08 14.22 3.94
CA SER A 214 6.34 15.14 2.83
C SER A 214 6.73 14.38 1.56
N MET A 215 7.64 13.41 1.68
CA MET A 215 8.07 12.58 0.56
C MET A 215 6.92 11.74 0.00
N ALA A 216 6.13 11.10 0.85
CA ALA A 216 4.93 10.35 0.43
C ALA A 216 3.94 11.25 -0.34
N SER A 217 3.80 12.51 0.07
CA SER A 217 2.94 13.48 -0.60
C SER A 217 3.43 13.86 -2.00
N SER A 218 4.75 13.90 -2.24
CA SER A 218 5.34 14.24 -3.54
C SER A 218 5.03 13.20 -4.62
N MET A 219 4.76 11.95 -4.25
CA MET A 219 4.49 10.83 -5.17
C MET A 219 3.04 10.75 -5.67
N ARG A 220 2.13 11.62 -5.19
CA ARG A 220 0.69 11.56 -5.51
C ARG A 220 0.39 11.60 -7.01
N GLY A 221 1.13 12.40 -7.79
CA GLY A 221 0.93 12.50 -9.23
C GLY A 221 1.16 11.17 -9.95
N SER A 222 2.24 10.47 -9.60
CA SER A 222 2.56 9.16 -10.18
C SER A 222 1.57 8.08 -9.75
N ILE A 223 1.09 8.11 -8.50
CA ILE A 223 0.03 7.23 -8.01
C ILE A 223 -1.26 7.46 -8.80
N SER A 224 -1.65 8.72 -9.02
CA SER A 224 -2.84 9.07 -9.81
C SER A 224 -2.73 8.55 -11.23
N SER A 225 -1.55 8.60 -11.85
CA SER A 225 -1.32 8.02 -13.19
C SER A 225 -1.57 6.52 -13.19
N CYS A 226 -1.11 5.78 -12.19
CA CYS A 226 -1.39 4.35 -12.07
C CYS A 226 -2.89 4.07 -11.93
N LEU A 227 -3.59 4.82 -11.08
CA LEU A 227 -5.03 4.68 -10.87
C LEU A 227 -5.81 4.91 -12.18
N MET A 228 -5.47 5.95 -12.92
CA MET A 228 -6.15 6.26 -14.18
C MET A 228 -5.91 5.22 -15.27
N GLU A 229 -4.69 4.66 -15.37
CA GLU A 229 -4.41 3.59 -16.33
C GLU A 229 -5.10 2.28 -15.96
N ILE A 230 -5.17 1.94 -14.67
CA ILE A 230 -5.96 0.79 -14.21
C ILE A 230 -7.43 1.00 -14.55
N LEU A 231 -8.00 2.17 -14.25
CA LEU A 231 -9.41 2.46 -14.53
C LEU A 231 -9.74 2.31 -16.03
N ARG A 232 -8.86 2.78 -16.93
CA ARG A 232 -9.00 2.61 -18.38
C ARG A 232 -8.88 1.15 -18.86
N SER A 233 -8.25 0.29 -18.08
CA SER A 233 -8.02 -1.11 -18.44
C SER A 233 -9.17 -2.04 -18.03
N ILE A 234 -10.11 -1.55 -17.23
CA ILE A 234 -11.27 -2.31 -16.75
C ILE A 234 -12.45 -2.21 -17.74
N ASP A 235 -12.45 -1.19 -18.61
CA ASP A 235 -13.38 -1.05 -19.74
C ASP A 235 -13.07 -2.09 -20.84
#